data_8960f51d19db9974f2ee5f3165100df0
#
_entry.id   8960f51d19db9974f2ee5f3165100df0
#
_cell.length_a   1.000
_cell.length_b   1.000
_cell.length_c   1.000
_cell.angle_alpha   90.00
_cell.angle_beta   90.00
_cell.angle_gamma   90.00
#
_symmetry.space_group_name_H-M   'P 1'
#
loop_
_entity.id
_entity.type
_entity.pdbx_description
1 polymer ?
#
loop_
_entity_poly.entity_id
_entity_poly.type
_entity_poly.pdbx_seq_one_letter_code
_entity_poly.pdbx_strand_id
1 'polypeptide(L)'
;STEVKLHFYLNAKATNVKIIFNDGEQDYVVRDYNSVKAGGYSTKISTTTLPRGKQLTWRADVTGAAVTAPTEVTTRYSIYHPSTVDVDNNPENPTFGMVLTNEAEQAVKTTTGYLGSGYGAGVYAFNAAFQPIKNGTNPGFNGGKTFTTTANHFAPRRIRISDDGRIFATAQDGNGEYLWEINPENMDEWTSVFQGYTDGYSITDDSGNFIAGANAGFDVRGAGDSLQLLMLSASQPGAQVATMRTHIYNLGTAKAWSKVPSKEVGGANYLLVPTQVNAQFDKEGGVWYSQYRATATETEPGLVHINKDGVEDYKSLRNNACNAGFRFNHDFTRVLISGVSAGTANSQKATVYIPSAKEDSSLTFKADVVIDMSSLGTNLNDFAWDYAGNIYAVSNSNKKIVAYAMPRTADQVVSTPVASKYAFTLSDNSAKPAPDQP
;
A
#
# COMPACT_ATOMS: atom_id res chain seq x y z
N SER A 1 3.78 -11.29 -35.65
CA SER A 1 2.50 -10.62 -35.37
C SER A 1 2.46 -9.26 -36.07
N THR A 2 1.32 -8.90 -36.65
CA THR A 2 1.08 -7.60 -37.30
C THR A 2 0.45 -6.59 -36.33
N GLU A 3 0.03 -7.07 -35.17
CA GLU A 3 -0.61 -6.25 -34.12
C GLU A 3 -0.14 -6.67 -32.73
N VAL A 4 -0.07 -5.69 -31.81
CA VAL A 4 0.08 -5.86 -30.37
C VAL A 4 -1.15 -5.29 -29.70
N LYS A 5 -1.71 -6.00 -28.72
CA LYS A 5 -2.83 -5.52 -27.91
C LYS A 5 -2.31 -5.03 -26.56
N LEU A 6 -2.65 -3.79 -26.22
CA LEU A 6 -2.30 -3.17 -24.94
C LEU A 6 -3.55 -2.90 -24.11
N HIS A 7 -3.40 -2.99 -22.82
CA HIS A 7 -4.38 -2.60 -21.83
C HIS A 7 -3.78 -1.56 -20.90
N PHE A 8 -4.51 -0.50 -20.61
CA PHE A 8 -4.10 0.51 -19.64
C PHE A 8 -5.31 1.08 -18.90
N TYR A 9 -5.06 1.70 -17.75
CA TYR A 9 -6.07 2.31 -16.91
C TYR A 9 -5.72 3.78 -16.63
N LEU A 10 -6.75 4.61 -16.56
CA LEU A 10 -6.64 6.01 -16.13
C LEU A 10 -7.52 6.21 -14.90
N ASN A 11 -6.93 6.68 -13.79
CA ASN A 11 -7.65 7.01 -12.57
C ASN A 11 -8.31 8.41 -12.59
N ALA A 12 -7.96 9.24 -13.58
CA ALA A 12 -8.53 10.56 -13.79
C ALA A 12 -8.61 10.88 -15.29
N LYS A 13 -9.38 11.93 -15.65
CA LYS A 13 -9.40 12.44 -17.01
C LYS A 13 -8.03 12.97 -17.40
N ALA A 14 -7.54 12.57 -18.57
CA ALA A 14 -6.33 13.08 -19.19
C ALA A 14 -6.64 14.03 -20.34
N THR A 15 -5.84 15.08 -20.51
CA THR A 15 -5.89 15.96 -21.67
C THR A 15 -5.22 15.31 -22.88
N ASN A 16 -4.19 14.50 -22.62
CA ASN A 16 -3.49 13.74 -23.66
C ASN A 16 -2.94 12.41 -23.07
N VAL A 17 -2.94 11.36 -23.89
CA VAL A 17 -2.31 10.06 -23.58
C VAL A 17 -1.55 9.61 -24.81
N LYS A 18 -0.23 9.44 -24.67
CA LYS A 18 0.63 8.86 -25.71
C LYS A 18 1.06 7.47 -25.30
N ILE A 19 0.88 6.52 -26.21
CA ILE A 19 1.48 5.19 -26.07
C ILE A 19 2.77 5.17 -26.89
N ILE A 20 3.87 4.85 -26.23
CA ILE A 20 5.21 4.97 -26.78
C ILE A 20 5.91 3.63 -26.64
N PHE A 21 6.46 3.12 -27.75
CA PHE A 21 7.40 2.02 -27.76
C PHE A 21 8.83 2.56 -27.84
N ASN A 22 9.76 1.85 -27.20
CA ASN A 22 11.17 2.21 -27.21
C ASN A 22 12.01 0.98 -27.53
N ASP A 23 13.01 1.12 -28.41
CA ASP A 23 13.91 0.04 -28.83
C ASP A 23 15.29 0.10 -28.15
N GLY A 24 15.41 0.91 -27.10
CA GLY A 24 16.66 1.18 -26.39
C GLY A 24 17.43 2.38 -26.96
N GLU A 25 17.10 2.84 -28.17
CA GLU A 25 17.75 3.96 -28.85
C GLU A 25 16.79 5.13 -29.11
N GLN A 26 15.53 4.82 -29.49
CA GLN A 26 14.55 5.86 -29.80
C GLN A 26 13.13 5.48 -29.43
N ASP A 27 12.30 6.51 -29.33
CA ASP A 27 10.87 6.43 -29.06
C ASP A 27 10.04 6.40 -30.35
N TYR A 28 9.02 5.55 -30.37
CA TYR A 28 8.01 5.44 -31.41
C TYR A 28 6.64 5.74 -30.81
N VAL A 29 6.07 6.91 -31.10
CA VAL A 29 4.71 7.24 -30.67
C VAL A 29 3.74 6.45 -31.53
N VAL A 30 3.10 5.44 -30.96
CA VAL A 30 2.21 4.52 -31.70
C VAL A 30 0.74 4.86 -31.53
N ARG A 31 0.38 5.64 -30.50
CA ARG A 31 -0.93 6.25 -30.30
C ARG A 31 -0.78 7.60 -29.63
N ASP A 32 -1.66 8.51 -30.00
CA ASP A 32 -1.79 9.85 -29.42
C ASP A 32 -3.30 10.16 -29.29
N TYR A 33 -3.78 10.16 -28.03
CA TYR A 33 -5.19 10.36 -27.72
C TYR A 33 -5.38 11.69 -27.01
N ASN A 34 -6.38 12.46 -27.43
CA ASN A 34 -6.76 13.70 -26.78
C ASN A 34 -8.05 13.51 -25.98
N SER A 35 -8.12 14.15 -24.81
CA SER A 35 -9.31 14.19 -23.96
C SER A 35 -9.86 12.80 -23.59
N VAL A 36 -9.04 11.98 -22.94
CA VAL A 36 -9.38 10.61 -22.53
C VAL A 36 -10.01 10.64 -21.13
N LYS A 37 -11.14 9.99 -20.94
CA LYS A 37 -11.83 9.89 -19.64
C LYS A 37 -11.09 8.89 -18.73
N ALA A 38 -11.37 8.97 -17.42
CA ALA A 38 -10.99 7.90 -16.48
C ALA A 38 -11.65 6.56 -16.89
N GLY A 39 -10.94 5.45 -16.69
CA GLY A 39 -11.43 4.11 -16.98
C GLY A 39 -10.36 3.15 -17.50
N GLY A 40 -10.80 1.96 -17.87
CA GLY A 40 -9.98 0.94 -18.49
C GLY A 40 -10.07 0.97 -20.02
N TYR A 41 -8.94 0.77 -20.67
CA TYR A 41 -8.82 0.85 -22.13
C TYR A 41 -8.09 -0.38 -22.68
N SER A 42 -8.47 -0.76 -23.88
CA SER A 42 -7.79 -1.77 -24.68
C SER A 42 -7.60 -1.23 -26.09
N THR A 43 -6.36 -1.26 -26.58
CA THR A 43 -6.04 -0.77 -27.91
C THR A 43 -5.19 -1.77 -28.67
N LYS A 44 -5.42 -1.87 -29.98
CA LYS A 44 -4.57 -2.63 -30.90
C LYS A 44 -3.62 -1.68 -31.61
N ILE A 45 -2.36 -2.02 -31.63
CA ILE A 45 -1.28 -1.27 -32.25
C ILE A 45 -0.77 -2.05 -33.45
N SER A 46 -0.79 -1.44 -34.63
CA SER A 46 -0.10 -1.99 -35.79
C SER A 46 1.40 -1.96 -35.59
N THR A 47 2.06 -3.06 -35.88
CA THR A 47 3.52 -3.18 -35.74
C THR A 47 4.27 -3.01 -37.08
N THR A 48 3.58 -2.60 -38.13
CA THR A 48 4.15 -2.52 -39.49
C THR A 48 5.28 -1.50 -39.63
N THR A 49 5.23 -0.45 -38.82
CA THR A 49 6.21 0.65 -38.82
C THR A 49 7.27 0.52 -37.72
N LEU A 50 7.21 -0.53 -36.93
CA LEU A 50 8.13 -0.75 -35.82
C LEU A 50 9.36 -1.55 -36.26
N PRO A 51 10.52 -1.34 -35.63
CA PRO A 51 11.74 -2.06 -35.94
C PRO A 51 11.57 -3.57 -35.69
N ARG A 52 12.23 -4.36 -36.52
CA ARG A 52 12.28 -5.81 -36.42
C ARG A 52 13.59 -6.26 -35.79
N GLY A 53 13.58 -7.39 -35.09
CA GLY A 53 14.79 -7.94 -34.48
C GLY A 53 15.29 -7.21 -33.25
N LYS A 54 14.70 -6.11 -32.87
CA LYS A 54 15.01 -5.37 -31.64
C LYS A 54 14.00 -5.67 -30.56
N GLN A 55 14.45 -5.66 -29.30
CA GLN A 55 13.56 -5.72 -28.16
C GLN A 55 12.86 -4.37 -28.00
N LEU A 56 11.55 -4.37 -27.89
CA LEU A 56 10.71 -3.22 -27.67
C LEU A 56 10.14 -3.24 -26.27
N THR A 57 10.25 -2.13 -25.56
CA THR A 57 9.52 -1.83 -24.33
C THR A 57 8.41 -0.83 -24.63
N TRP A 58 7.52 -0.59 -23.66
CA TRP A 58 6.50 0.42 -23.85
C TRP A 58 6.16 1.16 -22.56
N ARG A 59 5.66 2.37 -22.72
CA ARG A 59 5.11 3.20 -21.66
C ARG A 59 3.91 4.01 -22.15
N ALA A 60 3.14 4.55 -21.21
CA ALA A 60 2.15 5.57 -21.49
C ALA A 60 2.59 6.89 -20.85
N ASP A 61 2.66 7.95 -21.65
CA ASP A 61 2.87 9.31 -21.19
C ASP A 61 1.50 10.00 -21.10
N VAL A 62 1.15 10.42 -19.87
CA VAL A 62 -0.18 10.97 -19.56
C VAL A 62 -0.06 12.41 -19.14
N THR A 63 -0.76 13.31 -19.81
CA THR A 63 -0.89 14.72 -19.44
C THR A 63 -2.28 14.94 -18.87
N GLY A 64 -2.36 15.38 -17.61
CA GLY A 64 -3.61 15.72 -16.93
C GLY A 64 -3.89 17.22 -16.94
N ALA A 65 -5.04 17.60 -16.39
CA ALA A 65 -5.31 18.99 -16.05
C ALA A 65 -4.41 19.46 -14.90
N ALA A 66 -4.16 20.78 -14.81
CA ALA A 66 -3.48 21.35 -13.67
C ALA A 66 -4.23 21.07 -12.36
N VAL A 67 -3.48 20.80 -11.30
CA VAL A 67 -3.99 20.68 -9.95
C VAL A 67 -3.19 21.67 -9.10
N THR A 68 -3.84 22.73 -8.62
CA THR A 68 -3.18 23.81 -7.88
C THR A 68 -3.02 23.52 -6.39
N ALA A 69 -3.88 22.69 -5.85
CA ALA A 69 -3.85 22.22 -4.46
C ALA A 69 -4.30 20.77 -4.39
N PRO A 70 -3.94 20.01 -3.34
CA PRO A 70 -4.46 18.67 -3.15
C PRO A 70 -5.97 18.66 -3.29
N THR A 71 -6.48 17.83 -4.19
CA THR A 71 -7.91 17.81 -4.53
C THR A 71 -8.44 16.39 -4.39
N GLU A 72 -9.47 16.23 -3.56
CA GLU A 72 -10.20 14.97 -3.44
C GLU A 72 -10.84 14.63 -4.79
N VAL A 73 -10.58 13.43 -5.30
CA VAL A 73 -11.26 12.95 -6.50
C VAL A 73 -12.71 12.63 -6.18
N THR A 74 -13.59 12.85 -7.14
CA THR A 74 -15.04 12.72 -6.93
C THR A 74 -15.49 11.30 -6.62
N THR A 75 -14.72 10.30 -7.04
CA THR A 75 -14.99 8.90 -6.76
C THR A 75 -14.49 8.54 -5.37
N ARG A 76 -15.39 8.14 -4.52
CA ARG A 76 -15.13 7.68 -3.16
C ARG A 76 -16.02 6.49 -2.84
N TYR A 77 -15.56 5.65 -1.92
CA TYR A 77 -16.33 4.47 -1.53
C TYR A 77 -16.55 4.44 -0.02
N SER A 78 -17.76 4.07 0.38
CA SER A 78 -18.10 3.83 1.78
C SER A 78 -17.69 2.41 2.16
N ILE A 79 -16.91 2.30 3.23
CA ILE A 79 -16.48 1.03 3.84
C ILE A 79 -16.66 1.17 5.34
N TYR A 80 -17.23 0.18 6.01
CA TYR A 80 -17.70 0.38 7.37
C TYR A 80 -16.61 0.70 8.39
N HIS A 81 -15.49 -0.03 8.37
CA HIS A 81 -14.39 0.16 9.30
C HIS A 81 -13.02 0.02 8.61
N PRO A 82 -12.70 0.87 7.63
CA PRO A 82 -11.43 0.76 6.94
C PRO A 82 -10.30 1.20 7.88
N SER A 83 -9.24 0.43 7.92
CA SER A 83 -8.09 0.69 8.79
C SER A 83 -6.75 0.65 8.10
N THR A 84 -6.73 0.27 6.83
CA THR A 84 -5.52 0.15 6.03
C THR A 84 -5.80 0.45 4.56
N VAL A 85 -4.78 0.91 3.87
CA VAL A 85 -4.77 1.04 2.40
C VAL A 85 -3.36 0.78 1.91
N ASP A 86 -3.25 0.10 0.76
CA ASP A 86 -1.98 -0.06 0.06
C ASP A 86 -2.19 -0.07 -1.45
N VAL A 87 -1.13 0.22 -2.20
CA VAL A 87 -1.14 0.27 -3.67
C VAL A 87 0.05 -0.51 -4.21
N ASP A 88 -0.20 -1.37 -5.19
CA ASP A 88 0.88 -2.04 -5.90
C ASP A 88 1.59 -1.04 -6.84
N ASN A 89 2.82 -0.70 -6.51
CA ASN A 89 3.63 0.27 -7.23
C ASN A 89 4.72 -0.36 -8.11
N ASN A 90 4.79 -1.69 -8.18
CA ASN A 90 5.76 -2.36 -9.03
C ASN A 90 5.15 -2.66 -10.42
N PRO A 91 5.66 -2.05 -11.50
CA PRO A 91 5.15 -2.28 -12.86
C PRO A 91 5.34 -3.70 -13.36
N GLU A 92 6.25 -4.48 -12.74
CA GLU A 92 6.47 -5.89 -13.07
C GLU A 92 5.35 -6.80 -12.54
N ASN A 93 4.52 -6.31 -11.64
CA ASN A 93 3.42 -7.09 -11.10
C ASN A 93 2.19 -7.06 -12.00
N PRO A 94 1.45 -8.16 -12.14
CA PRO A 94 0.19 -8.17 -12.89
C PRO A 94 -0.88 -7.28 -12.26
N THR A 95 -0.73 -6.95 -10.99
CA THR A 95 -1.63 -6.15 -10.17
C THR A 95 -1.20 -4.69 -10.06
N PHE A 96 -0.22 -4.24 -10.85
CA PHE A 96 0.26 -2.86 -10.85
C PHE A 96 -0.87 -1.84 -10.86
N GLY A 97 -0.83 -0.91 -9.91
CA GLY A 97 -1.85 0.11 -9.71
C GLY A 97 -3.10 -0.36 -8.95
N MET A 98 -3.18 -1.63 -8.56
CA MET A 98 -4.27 -2.13 -7.72
C MET A 98 -4.22 -1.47 -6.34
N VAL A 99 -5.38 -1.01 -5.87
CA VAL A 99 -5.55 -0.41 -4.55
C VAL A 99 -6.30 -1.39 -3.67
N LEU A 100 -5.75 -1.67 -2.50
CA LEU A 100 -6.36 -2.55 -1.50
C LEU A 100 -6.73 -1.78 -0.24
N THR A 101 -7.86 -2.14 0.34
CA THR A 101 -8.28 -1.70 1.67
C THR A 101 -9.04 -2.82 2.36
N ASN A 102 -9.51 -2.59 3.58
CA ASN A 102 -10.23 -3.57 4.37
C ASN A 102 -11.54 -3.03 4.95
N GLU A 103 -12.40 -3.95 5.31
CA GLU A 103 -13.41 -3.78 6.34
C GLU A 103 -13.02 -4.68 7.52
N ALA A 104 -12.76 -4.08 8.67
CA ALA A 104 -12.12 -4.75 9.81
C ALA A 104 -13.10 -5.20 10.89
N GLU A 105 -14.39 -4.93 10.76
CA GLU A 105 -15.38 -5.20 11.78
C GLU A 105 -16.57 -5.99 11.21
N GLN A 106 -16.61 -7.28 11.54
CA GLN A 106 -17.65 -8.17 10.98
C GLN A 106 -19.06 -7.89 11.48
N ALA A 107 -19.23 -7.31 12.67
CA ALA A 107 -20.52 -7.27 13.36
C ALA A 107 -21.60 -6.52 12.61
N VAL A 108 -21.25 -5.80 11.58
CA VAL A 108 -22.19 -4.87 10.97
C VAL A 108 -22.32 -5.12 9.48
N LYS A 109 -23.07 -6.16 9.15
CA LYS A 109 -23.80 -6.19 7.87
C LYS A 109 -24.81 -5.04 7.88
N THR A 110 -24.35 -3.81 7.82
CA THR A 110 -25.24 -2.66 7.73
C THR A 110 -25.55 -2.35 6.28
N THR A 111 -26.72 -1.76 6.07
CA THR A 111 -27.15 -1.13 4.81
C THR A 111 -26.22 0.00 4.36
N THR A 112 -25.20 0.35 5.15
CA THR A 112 -24.23 1.42 4.91
C THR A 112 -22.83 0.92 4.56
N GLY A 113 -22.66 -0.37 4.32
CA GLY A 113 -21.39 -0.97 3.88
C GLY A 113 -20.98 -0.51 2.48
N TYR A 114 -19.90 -1.10 2.02
CA TYR A 114 -19.35 -0.86 0.69
C TYR A 114 -20.44 -0.84 -0.40
N LEU A 115 -20.55 0.28 -1.11
CA LEU A 115 -21.57 0.50 -2.15
C LEU A 115 -23.01 0.26 -1.69
N GLY A 116 -23.33 0.45 -0.40
CA GLY A 116 -24.68 0.31 0.12
C GLY A 116 -25.17 -1.11 0.33
N SER A 117 -24.32 -2.12 0.18
CA SER A 117 -24.63 -3.52 0.41
C SER A 117 -23.84 -4.03 1.62
N GLY A 118 -24.53 -4.59 2.62
CA GLY A 118 -23.96 -5.04 3.88
C GLY A 118 -23.03 -6.25 3.74
N TYR A 119 -21.84 -6.03 3.22
CA TYR A 119 -20.77 -7.02 3.16
C TYR A 119 -19.90 -6.90 4.42
N GLY A 120 -19.48 -8.04 4.92
CA GLY A 120 -18.75 -8.13 6.17
C GLY A 120 -17.26 -7.89 6.03
N ALA A 121 -16.55 -8.16 7.11
CA ALA A 121 -15.11 -8.06 7.19
C ALA A 121 -14.38 -8.80 6.06
N GLY A 122 -13.34 -8.20 5.53
CA GLY A 122 -12.58 -8.73 4.41
C GLY A 122 -11.70 -7.68 3.75
N VAL A 123 -11.10 -8.08 2.63
CA VAL A 123 -10.28 -7.21 1.77
C VAL A 123 -11.13 -6.73 0.61
N TYR A 124 -10.96 -5.47 0.25
CA TYR A 124 -11.63 -4.81 -0.85
C TYR A 124 -10.60 -4.27 -1.82
N ALA A 125 -10.77 -4.60 -3.10
CA ALA A 125 -9.81 -4.28 -4.13
C ALA A 125 -10.40 -3.34 -5.18
N PHE A 126 -9.54 -2.48 -5.71
CA PHE A 126 -9.85 -1.59 -6.82
C PHE A 126 -8.76 -1.72 -7.88
N ASN A 127 -9.13 -1.61 -9.15
CA ASN A 127 -8.14 -1.55 -10.22
C ASN A 127 -7.42 -0.18 -10.25
N ALA A 128 -6.45 -0.01 -11.14
CA ALA A 128 -5.69 1.22 -11.27
C ALA A 128 -6.53 2.45 -11.68
N ALA A 129 -7.75 2.27 -12.17
CA ALA A 129 -8.72 3.35 -12.40
C ALA A 129 -9.60 3.64 -11.16
N PHE A 130 -9.25 3.08 -10.00
CA PHE A 130 -10.02 3.17 -8.77
C PHE A 130 -11.46 2.66 -8.92
N GLN A 131 -11.65 1.61 -9.73
CA GLN A 131 -12.92 0.93 -9.91
C GLN A 131 -12.93 -0.39 -9.14
N PRO A 132 -14.04 -0.77 -8.48
CA PRO A 132 -14.10 -1.98 -7.67
C PRO A 132 -13.81 -3.26 -8.46
N ILE A 133 -12.98 -4.11 -7.89
CA ILE A 133 -12.81 -5.50 -8.30
C ILE A 133 -13.75 -6.34 -7.43
N LYS A 134 -14.55 -7.18 -8.05
CA LYS A 134 -15.61 -7.96 -7.37
C LYS A 134 -15.44 -9.44 -7.64
N ASN A 135 -15.80 -10.25 -6.67
CA ASN A 135 -16.03 -11.67 -6.85
C ASN A 135 -17.53 -11.88 -7.13
N GLY A 136 -17.91 -12.01 -8.38
CA GLY A 136 -19.33 -12.05 -8.77
C GLY A 136 -20.07 -10.78 -8.33
N THR A 137 -21.07 -10.92 -7.48
CA THR A 137 -21.82 -9.79 -6.88
C THR A 137 -21.22 -9.29 -5.58
N ASN A 138 -20.26 -10.04 -4.98
CA ASN A 138 -19.62 -9.69 -3.72
C ASN A 138 -18.43 -8.76 -3.97
N PRO A 139 -18.39 -7.57 -3.37
CA PRO A 139 -17.25 -6.67 -3.52
C PRO A 139 -16.08 -6.97 -2.58
N GLY A 140 -16.28 -7.80 -1.54
CA GLY A 140 -15.27 -8.13 -0.55
C GLY A 140 -14.76 -9.56 -0.67
N PHE A 141 -13.52 -9.78 -0.30
CA PHE A 141 -12.84 -11.07 -0.28
C PHE A 141 -12.47 -11.42 1.16
N ASN A 142 -12.83 -12.60 1.63
CA ASN A 142 -12.55 -13.03 3.00
C ASN A 142 -11.91 -14.43 3.10
N GLY A 143 -11.63 -15.07 1.98
CA GLY A 143 -11.04 -16.40 1.94
C GLY A 143 -11.87 -17.49 2.63
N GLY A 144 -13.20 -17.32 2.68
CA GLY A 144 -14.09 -18.22 3.40
C GLY A 144 -13.96 -18.14 4.93
N LYS A 145 -13.22 -17.15 5.46
CA LYS A 145 -12.98 -17.01 6.90
C LYS A 145 -14.13 -16.29 7.58
N THR A 146 -14.38 -16.68 8.84
CA THR A 146 -15.31 -15.98 9.71
C THR A 146 -14.52 -15.20 10.74
N PHE A 147 -14.66 -13.89 10.72
CA PHE A 147 -14.00 -13.01 11.69
C PHE A 147 -14.91 -12.80 12.90
N THR A 148 -14.31 -12.66 14.08
CA THR A 148 -15.09 -12.48 15.31
C THR A 148 -15.73 -11.09 15.38
N THR A 149 -16.84 -11.01 16.10
CA THR A 149 -17.74 -9.84 16.11
C THR A 149 -17.56 -8.92 17.31
N THR A 150 -16.57 -9.19 18.18
CA THR A 150 -16.37 -8.43 19.41
C THR A 150 -15.63 -7.13 19.15
N ALA A 151 -16.09 -6.07 19.75
CA ALA A 151 -15.43 -4.76 19.69
C ALA A 151 -13.94 -4.88 20.09
N ASN A 152 -13.07 -4.24 19.34
CA ASN A 152 -11.61 -4.27 19.43
C ASN A 152 -10.90 -5.47 18.77
N HIS A 153 -11.61 -6.32 18.09
CA HIS A 153 -11.07 -7.46 17.36
C HIS A 153 -11.13 -7.15 15.86
N PHE A 154 -10.09 -6.52 15.37
CA PHE A 154 -10.04 -6.08 13.97
C PHE A 154 -9.28 -7.09 13.11
N ALA A 155 -10.01 -7.73 12.19
CA ALA A 155 -9.45 -8.63 11.21
C ALA A 155 -10.23 -8.56 9.88
N PRO A 156 -9.57 -8.42 8.74
CA PRO A 156 -8.15 -8.11 8.59
C PRO A 156 -7.83 -6.69 9.07
N ARG A 157 -6.62 -6.47 9.62
CA ARG A 157 -6.26 -5.19 10.23
C ARG A 157 -5.33 -4.34 9.36
N ARG A 158 -4.24 -4.92 8.90
CA ARG A 158 -3.29 -4.27 7.99
C ARG A 158 -3.13 -5.10 6.74
N ILE A 159 -2.99 -4.43 5.61
CA ILE A 159 -2.74 -5.05 4.31
C ILE A 159 -1.51 -4.39 3.73
N ARG A 160 -0.58 -5.21 3.21
CA ARG A 160 0.59 -4.72 2.49
C ARG A 160 0.87 -5.63 1.30
N ILE A 161 1.43 -5.01 0.28
CA ILE A 161 1.82 -5.67 -0.98
C ILE A 161 3.34 -5.64 -1.04
N SER A 162 3.96 -6.80 -1.26
CA SER A 162 5.40 -6.92 -1.46
C SER A 162 5.83 -6.46 -2.86
N ASP A 163 7.13 -6.29 -3.05
CA ASP A 163 7.69 -5.85 -4.33
C ASP A 163 7.38 -6.84 -5.47
N ASP A 164 7.14 -8.10 -5.17
CA ASP A 164 6.74 -9.13 -6.14
C ASP A 164 5.22 -9.37 -6.23
N GLY A 165 4.41 -8.49 -5.62
CA GLY A 165 2.96 -8.52 -5.72
C GLY A 165 2.27 -9.52 -4.79
N ARG A 166 2.98 -10.15 -3.86
CA ARG A 166 2.36 -10.97 -2.81
C ARG A 166 1.58 -10.06 -1.85
N ILE A 167 0.40 -10.46 -1.49
CA ILE A 167 -0.50 -9.69 -0.63
C ILE A 167 -0.54 -10.32 0.75
N PHE A 168 -0.32 -9.52 1.77
CA PHE A 168 -0.38 -9.97 3.16
C PHE A 168 -1.41 -9.17 3.94
N ALA A 169 -2.21 -9.88 4.75
CA ALA A 169 -3.18 -9.27 5.65
C ALA A 169 -2.99 -9.79 7.07
N THR A 170 -3.06 -8.88 8.05
CA THR A 170 -2.88 -9.22 9.46
C THR A 170 -4.19 -9.14 10.22
N ALA A 171 -4.28 -9.88 11.33
CA ALA A 171 -5.32 -9.69 12.34
C ALA A 171 -4.75 -8.95 13.55
N GLN A 172 -5.59 -8.15 14.19
CA GLN A 172 -5.20 -7.50 15.45
C GLN A 172 -5.28 -8.48 16.61
N ASP A 173 -6.14 -9.48 16.51
CA ASP A 173 -6.39 -10.42 17.59
C ASP A 173 -6.81 -11.82 17.15
N GLY A 174 -6.79 -12.65 18.14
CA GLY A 174 -7.26 -13.94 18.56
C GLY A 174 -8.11 -14.83 17.67
N ASN A 175 -8.11 -14.72 16.38
CA ASN A 175 -8.69 -15.75 15.52
C ASN A 175 -7.71 -16.92 15.24
N GLY A 176 -6.63 -17.01 16.00
CA GLY A 176 -5.64 -18.08 15.82
C GLY A 176 -4.75 -17.97 14.59
N GLU A 177 -5.05 -17.03 13.70
CA GLU A 177 -4.32 -16.78 12.47
C GLU A 177 -3.97 -15.29 12.41
N TYR A 178 -2.75 -14.92 12.76
CA TYR A 178 -2.34 -13.51 12.85
C TYR A 178 -1.96 -12.89 11.52
N LEU A 179 -1.64 -13.71 10.53
CA LEU A 179 -1.16 -13.28 9.24
C LEU A 179 -1.60 -14.26 8.15
N TRP A 180 -2.12 -13.72 7.07
CA TRP A 180 -2.46 -14.46 5.86
C TRP A 180 -1.70 -13.92 4.67
N GLU A 181 -1.32 -14.82 3.78
CA GLU A 181 -1.00 -14.50 2.39
C GLU A 181 -2.24 -14.70 1.54
N ILE A 182 -2.55 -13.72 0.70
CA ILE A 182 -3.71 -13.69 -0.18
C ILE A 182 -3.21 -13.86 -1.61
N ASN A 183 -3.79 -14.81 -2.35
CA ASN A 183 -3.45 -15.00 -3.75
C ASN A 183 -3.96 -13.82 -4.60
N PRO A 184 -3.08 -13.03 -5.26
CA PRO A 184 -3.50 -11.88 -6.06
C PRO A 184 -4.32 -12.24 -7.30
N GLU A 185 -4.21 -13.49 -7.80
CA GLU A 185 -4.99 -13.98 -8.94
C GLU A 185 -6.36 -14.51 -8.54
N ASN A 186 -6.51 -14.93 -7.28
CA ASN A 186 -7.75 -15.38 -6.67
C ASN A 186 -7.83 -14.90 -5.22
N MET A 187 -8.31 -13.72 -5.01
CA MET A 187 -8.32 -13.06 -3.70
C MET A 187 -9.24 -13.73 -2.65
N ASP A 188 -10.00 -14.75 -3.00
CA ASP A 188 -10.70 -15.62 -2.04
C ASP A 188 -9.83 -16.77 -1.53
N GLU A 189 -8.60 -16.90 -2.01
CA GLU A 189 -7.65 -17.92 -1.57
C GLU A 189 -6.65 -17.32 -0.58
N TRP A 190 -6.86 -17.63 0.71
CA TRP A 190 -6.06 -17.13 1.82
C TRP A 190 -5.32 -18.28 2.51
N THR A 191 -4.02 -18.15 2.63
CA THR A 191 -3.15 -19.13 3.31
C THR A 191 -2.63 -18.53 4.61
N SER A 192 -2.82 -19.22 5.74
CA SER A 192 -2.22 -18.83 7.01
C SER A 192 -0.70 -18.96 6.93
N VAL A 193 0.00 -17.88 7.26
CA VAL A 193 1.47 -17.86 7.31
C VAL A 193 1.98 -18.41 8.64
N PHE A 194 1.26 -18.17 9.73
CA PHE A 194 1.49 -18.80 11.04
C PHE A 194 0.71 -20.11 11.16
N GLN A 195 1.25 -21.18 10.65
CA GLN A 195 0.55 -22.47 10.73
C GLN A 195 0.59 -23.07 12.14
N GLY A 196 -0.54 -23.64 12.55
CA GLY A 196 -0.66 -24.39 13.81
C GLY A 196 -0.75 -23.52 15.08
N TYR A 197 -1.07 -22.25 14.91
CA TYR A 197 -1.27 -21.33 16.02
C TYR A 197 -2.76 -21.17 16.31
N THR A 198 -3.20 -21.53 17.51
CA THR A 198 -4.63 -21.59 17.84
C THR A 198 -5.03 -20.80 19.08
N ASP A 199 -4.09 -20.26 19.85
CA ASP A 199 -4.40 -19.75 21.16
C ASP A 199 -4.10 -18.27 21.40
N GLY A 200 -5.13 -17.54 21.76
CA GLY A 200 -5.06 -16.29 22.47
C GLY A 200 -4.48 -15.10 21.69
N TYR A 201 -4.04 -14.11 22.43
CA TYR A 201 -3.56 -12.83 21.90
C TYR A 201 -2.05 -12.79 21.64
N SER A 202 -1.32 -13.83 21.99
CA SER A 202 0.13 -13.82 21.91
C SER A 202 0.72 -15.16 21.53
N ILE A 203 1.78 -15.10 20.73
CA ILE A 203 2.67 -16.21 20.42
C ILE A 203 3.79 -16.19 21.44
N THR A 204 4.02 -17.31 22.11
CA THR A 204 5.10 -17.50 23.07
C THR A 204 6.09 -18.53 22.57
N ASP A 205 7.34 -18.41 23.00
CA ASP A 205 8.33 -19.48 22.84
C ASP A 205 8.04 -20.65 23.79
N ASP A 206 8.85 -21.69 23.72
CA ASP A 206 8.69 -22.89 24.55
C ASP A 206 8.92 -22.62 26.06
N SER A 207 9.52 -21.46 26.41
CA SER A 207 9.70 -20.98 27.75
C SER A 207 8.59 -20.07 28.27
N GLY A 208 7.57 -19.82 27.42
CA GLY A 208 6.44 -18.94 27.72
C GLY A 208 6.72 -17.45 27.53
N ASN A 209 7.86 -17.07 26.93
CA ASN A 209 8.15 -15.67 26.64
C ASN A 209 7.37 -15.21 25.42
N PHE A 210 6.83 -14.00 25.50
CA PHE A 210 6.12 -13.36 24.40
C PHE A 210 7.02 -13.16 23.18
N ILE A 211 6.60 -13.64 22.00
CA ILE A 211 7.28 -13.44 20.72
C ILE A 211 6.50 -12.49 19.85
N ALA A 212 5.23 -12.77 19.59
CA ALA A 212 4.37 -11.96 18.76
C ALA A 212 2.92 -12.02 19.27
N GLY A 213 2.09 -11.09 18.88
CA GLY A 213 0.70 -11.04 19.33
C GLY A 213 -0.13 -10.06 18.52
N ALA A 214 -1.05 -9.40 19.21
CA ALA A 214 -1.90 -8.40 18.60
C ALA A 214 -1.07 -7.44 17.73
N ASN A 215 -1.32 -7.50 16.43
CA ASN A 215 -0.51 -6.78 15.47
C ASN A 215 -0.93 -5.31 15.40
N ALA A 216 -0.02 -4.45 15.82
CA ALA A 216 -0.25 -3.01 15.81
C ALA A 216 0.19 -2.36 14.50
N GLY A 217 1.41 -2.65 14.05
CA GLY A 217 1.99 -2.15 12.82
C GLY A 217 2.59 -3.29 12.01
N PHE A 218 2.48 -3.18 10.70
CA PHE A 218 2.91 -4.21 9.77
C PHE A 218 3.43 -3.58 8.48
N ASP A 219 4.50 -4.13 7.95
CA ASP A 219 4.99 -3.80 6.61
C ASP A 219 5.69 -5.00 5.96
N VAL A 220 5.85 -4.93 4.64
CA VAL A 220 6.58 -5.93 3.85
C VAL A 220 7.54 -5.21 2.91
N ARG A 221 8.65 -5.84 2.60
CA ARG A 221 9.60 -5.38 1.58
C ARG A 221 10.28 -6.54 0.90
N GLY A 222 10.85 -6.27 -0.27
CA GLY A 222 11.60 -7.26 -1.04
C GLY A 222 10.70 -8.19 -1.83
N ALA A 223 11.33 -9.08 -2.55
CA ALA A 223 10.73 -10.02 -3.48
C ALA A 223 11.43 -11.38 -3.40
N GLY A 224 10.72 -12.46 -3.73
CA GLY A 224 11.28 -13.80 -3.77
C GLY A 224 12.01 -14.16 -2.47
N ASP A 225 13.25 -14.59 -2.58
CA ASP A 225 14.05 -15.03 -1.42
C ASP A 225 14.44 -13.89 -0.47
N SER A 226 14.35 -12.62 -0.92
CA SER A 226 14.64 -11.46 -0.09
C SER A 226 13.43 -10.88 0.65
N LEU A 227 12.25 -11.48 0.51
CA LEU A 227 11.02 -11.00 1.15
C LEU A 227 11.16 -11.00 2.68
N GLN A 228 10.88 -9.85 3.26
CA GLN A 228 10.89 -9.63 4.71
C GLN A 228 9.54 -9.08 5.17
N LEU A 229 9.15 -9.49 6.37
CA LEU A 229 7.99 -8.98 7.08
C LEU A 229 8.42 -8.24 8.32
N LEU A 230 7.82 -7.08 8.55
CA LEU A 230 7.96 -6.28 9.77
C LEU A 230 6.66 -6.40 10.57
N MET A 231 6.77 -6.77 11.83
CA MET A 231 5.64 -6.79 12.75
C MET A 231 5.95 -6.01 14.02
N LEU A 232 5.14 -5.02 14.31
CA LEU A 232 5.02 -4.43 15.63
C LEU A 232 3.92 -5.19 16.39
N SER A 233 4.32 -5.97 17.34
CA SER A 233 3.44 -6.86 18.07
C SER A 233 3.30 -6.45 19.52
N ALA A 234 2.10 -6.59 20.07
CA ALA A 234 1.80 -6.30 21.47
C ALA A 234 1.31 -7.56 22.18
N SER A 235 1.63 -7.67 23.47
CA SER A 235 1.23 -8.80 24.29
C SER A 235 -0.29 -8.90 24.51
N GLN A 236 -1.00 -7.78 24.35
CA GLN A 236 -2.45 -7.73 24.50
C GLN A 236 -3.05 -6.66 23.58
N PRO A 237 -4.20 -6.91 22.93
CA PRO A 237 -4.91 -5.90 22.17
C PRO A 237 -5.53 -4.86 23.12
N GLY A 238 -5.46 -3.59 22.73
CA GLY A 238 -6.13 -2.50 23.43
C GLY A 238 -5.54 -2.09 24.79
N ALA A 239 -4.50 -2.76 25.29
CA ALA A 239 -3.85 -2.38 26.51
C ALA A 239 -3.08 -1.07 26.33
N GLN A 240 -3.22 -0.14 27.29
CA GLN A 240 -2.44 1.11 27.29
C GLN A 240 -0.96 0.90 27.63
N VAL A 241 -0.68 -0.20 28.27
CA VAL A 241 0.68 -0.65 28.61
C VAL A 241 0.80 -2.10 28.19
N ALA A 242 1.42 -2.33 27.06
CA ALA A 242 1.71 -3.67 26.56
C ALA A 242 3.20 -3.80 26.28
N THR A 243 3.71 -4.99 26.43
CA THR A 243 5.05 -5.28 25.92
C THR A 243 4.97 -5.23 24.39
N MET A 244 5.67 -4.26 23.82
CA MET A 244 5.77 -4.10 22.36
C MET A 244 7.10 -4.66 21.90
N ARG A 245 7.06 -5.36 20.78
CA ARG A 245 8.25 -5.89 20.12
C ARG A 245 8.20 -5.55 18.63
N THR A 246 9.35 -5.18 18.12
CA THR A 246 9.55 -4.91 16.68
C THR A 246 10.36 -6.06 16.12
N HIS A 247 9.70 -6.91 15.35
CA HIS A 247 10.30 -8.11 14.81
C HIS A 247 10.37 -8.06 13.28
N ILE A 248 11.48 -8.54 12.75
CA ILE A 248 11.67 -8.78 11.32
C ILE A 248 11.75 -10.29 11.09
N TYR A 249 11.01 -10.76 10.12
CA TYR A 249 10.99 -12.14 9.68
C TYR A 249 11.48 -12.23 8.23
N ASN A 250 12.49 -13.05 7.98
CA ASN A 250 12.93 -13.38 6.64
C ASN A 250 12.03 -14.51 6.12
N LEU A 251 10.97 -14.16 5.40
CA LEU A 251 10.02 -15.15 4.87
C LEU A 251 10.56 -15.78 3.58
N GLY A 252 11.16 -14.99 2.71
CA GLY A 252 11.57 -15.44 1.38
C GLY A 252 10.39 -16.01 0.59
N THR A 253 10.62 -17.09 -0.12
CA THR A 253 9.59 -17.83 -0.88
C THR A 253 8.76 -18.79 -0.04
N ALA A 254 9.05 -18.94 1.27
CA ALA A 254 8.31 -19.83 2.14
C ALA A 254 6.83 -19.45 2.24
N LYS A 255 5.97 -20.46 2.39
CA LYS A 255 4.53 -20.30 2.64
C LYS A 255 4.18 -20.40 4.13
N ALA A 256 5.13 -20.77 4.95
CA ALA A 256 5.05 -20.81 6.40
C ALA A 256 6.39 -20.38 6.98
N TRP A 257 6.38 -19.73 8.13
CA TRP A 257 7.56 -19.23 8.79
C TRP A 257 7.74 -19.79 10.21
N SER A 258 8.93 -19.63 10.74
CA SER A 258 9.21 -19.93 12.15
C SER A 258 8.49 -18.93 13.07
N LYS A 259 8.03 -19.38 14.23
CA LYS A 259 7.54 -18.50 15.29
C LYS A 259 8.61 -17.52 15.78
N VAL A 260 9.89 -17.91 15.68
CA VAL A 260 11.02 -17.11 16.13
C VAL A 260 11.35 -16.08 15.06
N PRO A 261 11.38 -14.77 15.38
CA PRO A 261 11.78 -13.75 14.43
C PRO A 261 13.24 -13.93 14.02
N SER A 262 13.55 -13.55 12.80
CA SER A 262 14.93 -13.54 12.29
C SER A 262 15.76 -12.45 12.97
N LYS A 263 15.12 -11.35 13.36
CA LYS A 263 15.74 -10.23 14.06
C LYS A 263 14.71 -9.51 14.93
N GLU A 264 15.11 -9.15 16.13
CA GLU A 264 14.42 -8.16 16.97
C GLU A 264 15.14 -6.82 16.81
N VAL A 265 14.40 -5.77 16.47
CA VAL A 265 14.92 -4.42 16.23
C VAL A 265 14.48 -3.54 17.39
N GLY A 266 15.39 -3.25 18.30
CA GLY A 266 15.18 -2.33 19.42
C GLY A 266 13.95 -2.63 20.28
N GLY A 267 14.08 -2.65 21.57
CA GLY A 267 12.91 -2.69 22.45
C GLY A 267 12.21 -1.36 22.43
N ALA A 268 11.00 -1.30 21.94
CA ALA A 268 10.20 -0.11 22.12
C ALA A 268 9.76 -0.04 23.58
N ASN A 269 10.51 0.69 24.39
CA ASN A 269 10.10 1.03 25.76
C ASN A 269 9.01 2.12 25.78
N TYR A 270 8.34 2.32 24.64
CA TYR A 270 7.30 3.31 24.53
C TYR A 270 5.94 2.70 24.81
N LEU A 271 5.11 3.47 25.49
CA LEU A 271 3.70 3.16 25.70
C LEU A 271 2.96 3.29 24.36
N LEU A 272 3.08 2.27 23.53
CA LEU A 272 2.34 2.20 22.28
C LEU A 272 0.95 1.64 22.58
N VAL A 273 -0.09 2.36 22.20
CA VAL A 273 -1.41 1.76 22.12
C VAL A 273 -1.43 0.91 20.87
N PRO A 274 -1.47 -0.42 20.98
CA PRO A 274 -1.19 -1.31 19.85
C PRO A 274 -2.21 -1.22 18.72
N THR A 275 -3.35 -0.62 18.97
CA THR A 275 -4.50 -0.70 18.07
C THR A 275 -4.40 0.14 16.81
N GLN A 276 -3.53 1.15 16.76
CA GLN A 276 -3.49 2.10 15.64
C GLN A 276 -2.07 2.59 15.29
N VAL A 277 -1.07 1.82 15.62
CA VAL A 277 0.31 2.09 15.22
C VAL A 277 0.50 1.71 13.77
N ASN A 278 1.22 2.54 13.04
CA ASN A 278 1.70 2.21 11.70
C ASN A 278 3.20 1.94 11.72
N ALA A 279 3.65 1.08 10.84
CA ALA A 279 5.07 0.76 10.66
C ALA A 279 5.40 0.70 9.17
N GLN A 280 6.65 1.02 8.84
CA GLN A 280 7.17 0.92 7.49
C GLN A 280 8.67 0.66 7.52
N PHE A 281 9.15 -0.25 6.67
CA PHE A 281 10.57 -0.37 6.41
C PHE A 281 11.11 0.90 5.75
N ASP A 282 12.36 1.22 6.05
CA ASP A 282 13.14 2.14 5.21
C ASP A 282 13.84 1.39 4.07
N LYS A 283 14.55 2.13 3.22
CA LYS A 283 15.30 1.56 2.09
C LYS A 283 16.43 0.62 2.50
N GLU A 284 17.02 0.85 3.67
CA GLU A 284 18.23 0.15 4.13
C GLU A 284 17.95 -1.01 5.07
N GLY A 285 16.72 -1.12 5.56
CA GLY A 285 16.29 -2.15 6.48
C GLY A 285 16.13 -1.71 7.91
N GLY A 286 16.14 -0.42 8.14
CA GLY A 286 15.61 0.18 9.34
C GLY A 286 14.09 0.22 9.32
N VAL A 287 13.52 0.78 10.36
CA VAL A 287 12.09 0.76 10.63
C VAL A 287 11.62 2.12 11.09
N TRP A 288 10.61 2.63 10.40
CA TRP A 288 9.79 3.74 10.87
C TRP A 288 8.56 3.21 11.58
N TYR A 289 8.16 3.82 12.68
CA TYR A 289 6.87 3.57 13.29
C TYR A 289 6.28 4.82 13.93
N SER A 290 4.97 4.89 13.95
CA SER A 290 4.22 5.98 14.57
C SER A 290 3.58 5.51 15.86
N GLN A 291 3.30 6.46 16.73
CA GLN A 291 2.62 6.23 17.99
C GLN A 291 1.24 6.88 17.99
N TYR A 292 0.25 6.12 18.42
CA TYR A 292 -1.11 6.59 18.58
C TYR A 292 -1.51 6.67 20.05
N ARG A 293 -2.26 7.68 20.42
CA ARG A 293 -2.76 7.90 21.78
C ARG A 293 -1.68 7.77 22.85
N ALA A 294 -0.81 8.69 22.96
CA ALA A 294 -0.10 8.72 24.20
C ALA A 294 -1.04 9.17 25.31
N THR A 295 -0.81 8.66 26.47
CA THR A 295 -1.20 9.30 27.71
C THR A 295 -0.57 10.69 27.74
N ALA A 296 -1.24 11.64 28.33
CA ALA A 296 -1.03 13.09 28.25
C ALA A 296 0.37 13.65 28.62
N THR A 297 1.42 12.88 28.55
CA THR A 297 2.79 13.37 28.79
C THR A 297 3.45 13.73 27.47
N GLU A 298 3.83 14.99 27.31
CA GLU A 298 4.49 15.57 26.13
C GLU A 298 5.87 14.97 25.78
N THR A 299 6.27 13.92 26.43
CA THR A 299 7.60 13.31 26.32
C THR A 299 7.68 12.14 25.35
N GLU A 300 6.56 11.65 24.84
CA GLU A 300 6.53 10.50 23.96
C GLU A 300 6.64 10.92 22.50
N PRO A 301 7.46 10.23 21.68
CA PRO A 301 7.65 10.56 20.29
C PRO A 301 6.40 10.24 19.45
N GLY A 302 6.11 11.09 18.45
CA GLY A 302 5.06 10.83 17.47
C GLY A 302 5.50 9.88 16.35
N LEU A 303 6.72 10.07 15.87
CA LEU A 303 7.34 9.26 14.83
C LEU A 303 8.75 8.88 15.29
N VAL A 304 9.11 7.61 15.13
CA VAL A 304 10.41 7.05 15.55
C VAL A 304 11.04 6.32 14.38
N HIS A 305 12.34 6.46 14.23
CA HIS A 305 13.15 5.65 13.35
C HIS A 305 14.21 4.86 14.12
N ILE A 306 14.29 3.59 13.80
CA ILE A 306 15.36 2.69 14.22
C ILE A 306 16.08 2.24 12.97
N ASN A 307 17.35 2.55 12.86
CA ASN A 307 18.14 2.20 11.69
C ASN A 307 18.39 0.69 11.58
N LYS A 308 18.96 0.24 10.47
CA LYS A 308 19.26 -1.17 10.19
C LYS A 308 20.13 -1.87 11.26
N ASP A 309 20.90 -1.09 12.02
CA ASP A 309 21.78 -1.59 13.08
C ASP A 309 21.07 -1.66 14.45
N GLY A 310 19.77 -1.29 14.49
CA GLY A 310 18.94 -1.34 15.70
C GLY A 310 19.10 -0.13 16.62
N VAL A 311 19.68 0.97 16.10
CA VAL A 311 19.86 2.22 16.85
C VAL A 311 18.74 3.20 16.52
N GLU A 312 18.13 3.76 17.58
CA GLU A 312 17.20 4.88 17.42
C GLU A 312 18.00 6.12 17.03
N ASP A 313 17.78 6.63 15.81
CA ASP A 313 18.49 7.77 15.25
C ASP A 313 17.60 8.96 14.94
N TYR A 314 16.28 8.79 15.05
CA TYR A 314 15.31 9.85 14.94
C TYR A 314 14.10 9.63 15.84
N LYS A 315 13.66 10.72 16.49
CA LYS A 315 12.32 10.82 17.06
C LYS A 315 11.78 12.24 17.00
N SER A 316 10.55 12.37 16.60
CA SER A 316 9.83 13.61 16.73
C SER A 316 9.17 13.70 18.11
N LEU A 317 9.20 14.88 18.67
CA LEU A 317 8.34 15.16 19.84
C LEU A 317 6.88 15.13 19.37
N ARG A 318 6.02 14.76 20.30
CA ARG A 318 4.61 14.58 20.08
C ARG A 318 3.81 15.88 19.88
N ASN A 319 4.43 16.99 19.65
CA ASN A 319 3.81 18.29 19.46
C ASN A 319 2.71 18.24 18.39
N ASN A 320 1.51 17.82 18.78
CA ASN A 320 0.33 17.76 17.93
C ASN A 320 0.43 16.78 16.74
N ALA A 321 1.33 15.84 16.77
CA ALA A 321 1.55 14.90 15.68
C ALA A 321 1.67 13.47 16.20
N CYS A 322 0.74 13.05 17.00
CA CYS A 322 0.56 11.65 17.30
C CYS A 322 -0.23 11.03 16.16
N ASN A 323 0.45 10.28 15.37
CA ASN A 323 -0.02 9.97 14.04
C ASN A 323 -0.31 8.50 13.91
N ALA A 324 -1.58 8.19 13.93
CA ALA A 324 -2.01 6.87 13.54
C ALA A 324 -1.57 6.53 12.11
N GLY A 325 -1.55 7.52 11.21
CA GLY A 325 -1.19 7.35 9.82
C GLY A 325 0.08 8.10 9.44
N PHE A 326 1.05 7.40 8.89
CA PHE A 326 2.13 7.94 8.09
C PHE A 326 2.47 6.97 6.96
N ARG A 327 3.00 7.48 5.86
CA ARG A 327 3.51 6.64 4.77
C ARG A 327 4.53 7.40 3.94
N PHE A 328 5.71 6.83 3.78
CA PHE A 328 6.66 7.27 2.76
C PHE A 328 6.20 6.80 1.39
N ASN A 329 6.46 7.59 0.36
CA ASN A 329 6.31 7.16 -1.01
C ASN A 329 7.37 6.11 -1.38
N HIS A 330 7.22 5.46 -2.53
CA HIS A 330 8.05 4.33 -2.94
C HIS A 330 9.55 4.66 -3.07
N ASP A 331 9.92 5.91 -3.35
CA ASP A 331 11.31 6.35 -3.46
C ASP A 331 11.85 7.04 -2.21
N PHE A 332 11.02 7.17 -1.15
CA PHE A 332 11.35 7.82 0.12
C PHE A 332 11.72 9.31 0.03
N THR A 333 11.32 9.97 -1.05
CA THR A 333 11.53 11.41 -1.21
C THR A 333 10.49 12.25 -0.52
N ARG A 334 9.36 11.63 -0.14
CA ARG A 334 8.25 12.29 0.57
C ARG A 334 7.65 11.36 1.63
N VAL A 335 7.14 11.96 2.68
CA VAL A 335 6.33 11.27 3.68
C VAL A 335 5.06 12.06 3.96
N LEU A 336 3.93 11.36 3.95
CA LEU A 336 2.66 11.89 4.42
C LEU A 336 2.48 11.53 5.89
N ILE A 337 2.13 12.51 6.72
CA ILE A 337 1.90 12.31 8.14
C ILE A 337 0.57 12.95 8.51
N SER A 338 -0.35 12.18 9.12
CA SER A 338 -1.61 12.71 9.62
C SER A 338 -1.39 13.64 10.82
N GLY A 339 -2.24 14.63 10.96
CA GLY A 339 -2.33 15.40 12.19
C GLY A 339 -2.89 14.55 13.34
N VAL A 340 -2.99 15.15 14.50
CA VAL A 340 -3.28 14.51 15.77
C VAL A 340 -4.61 13.76 15.79
N SER A 341 -4.63 12.69 16.57
CA SER A 341 -5.81 11.91 16.91
C SER A 341 -6.91 12.72 17.61
N ALA A 342 -8.10 12.17 17.50
CA ALA A 342 -9.38 12.55 18.10
C ALA A 342 -9.39 13.74 19.07
N GLY A 343 -10.10 14.80 18.68
CA GLY A 343 -10.43 15.91 19.55
C GLY A 343 -9.60 17.20 19.35
N THR A 344 -8.64 17.22 18.44
CA THR A 344 -7.88 18.44 18.14
C THR A 344 -8.17 18.96 16.73
N ALA A 345 -8.05 20.27 16.54
CA ALA A 345 -8.36 20.96 15.28
C ALA A 345 -7.53 20.47 14.07
N ASN A 346 -6.41 19.81 14.30
CA ASN A 346 -5.51 19.32 13.24
C ASN A 346 -5.73 17.87 12.86
N SER A 347 -6.63 17.15 13.54
CA SER A 347 -6.87 15.72 13.31
C SER A 347 -7.47 15.38 11.95
N GLN A 348 -7.94 16.38 11.22
CA GLN A 348 -8.52 16.26 9.88
C GLN A 348 -7.57 16.72 8.77
N LYS A 349 -6.30 16.90 9.09
CA LYS A 349 -5.28 17.30 8.12
C LYS A 349 -4.15 16.29 8.08
N ALA A 350 -3.57 16.15 6.91
CA ALA A 350 -2.30 15.45 6.73
C ALA A 350 -1.31 16.38 6.04
N THR A 351 -0.05 16.24 6.37
CA THR A 351 1.01 17.07 5.79
C THR A 351 2.00 16.19 5.07
N VAL A 352 2.30 16.54 3.84
CA VAL A 352 3.42 15.97 3.09
C VAL A 352 4.69 16.71 3.49
N TYR A 353 5.70 15.95 3.86
CA TYR A 353 7.02 16.45 4.19
C TYR A 353 8.05 15.92 3.20
N ILE A 354 9.10 16.72 2.99
CA ILE A 354 10.30 16.35 2.28
C ILE A 354 11.37 16.04 3.34
N PRO A 355 11.76 14.76 3.51
CA PRO A 355 12.86 14.42 4.40
C PRO A 355 14.18 14.89 3.79
N SER A 356 15.05 15.44 4.61
CA SER A 356 16.40 15.85 4.23
C SER A 356 17.36 15.59 5.37
N ALA A 357 18.55 15.06 5.04
CA ALA A 357 19.64 14.97 5.98
C ALA A 357 20.29 16.34 6.15
N LYS A 358 20.71 16.68 7.37
CA LYS A 358 21.60 17.80 7.63
C LYS A 358 23.06 17.40 7.46
N GLU A 359 23.95 18.38 7.45
CA GLU A 359 25.42 18.14 7.38
C GLU A 359 25.93 17.26 8.54
N ASP A 360 25.28 17.33 9.69
CA ASP A 360 25.59 16.51 10.88
C ASP A 360 24.94 15.12 10.82
N SER A 361 24.40 14.70 9.67
CA SER A 361 23.67 13.47 9.44
C SER A 361 22.33 13.38 10.18
N SER A 362 21.86 14.44 10.83
CA SER A 362 20.53 14.44 11.42
C SER A 362 19.44 14.60 10.35
N LEU A 363 18.35 13.83 10.50
CA LEU A 363 17.20 13.91 9.62
C LEU A 363 16.30 15.09 9.97
N THR A 364 15.82 15.81 8.97
CA THR A 364 14.80 16.85 9.13
C THR A 364 13.64 16.66 8.16
N PHE A 365 12.49 17.19 8.53
CA PHE A 365 11.29 17.17 7.71
C PHE A 365 10.84 18.59 7.39
N LYS A 366 10.87 18.96 6.13
CA LYS A 366 10.37 20.22 5.62
C LYS A 366 8.94 20.04 5.14
N ALA A 367 7.98 20.76 5.71
CA ALA A 367 6.61 20.75 5.21
C ALA A 367 6.55 21.25 3.76
N ASP A 368 5.86 20.49 2.90
CA ASP A 368 5.67 20.78 1.49
C ASP A 368 4.21 21.15 1.22
N VAL A 369 3.28 20.25 1.51
CA VAL A 369 1.86 20.41 1.21
C VAL A 369 1.01 19.97 2.39
N VAL A 370 0.00 20.77 2.73
CA VAL A 370 -1.04 20.39 3.70
C VAL A 370 -2.31 19.99 2.96
N ILE A 371 -2.84 18.83 3.30
CA ILE A 371 -4.05 18.27 2.72
C ILE A 371 -5.19 18.38 3.74
N ASP A 372 -6.27 19.06 3.36
CA ASP A 372 -7.52 19.03 4.13
C ASP A 372 -8.23 17.70 3.85
N MET A 373 -8.33 16.88 4.88
CA MET A 373 -9.00 15.59 4.86
C MET A 373 -10.27 15.59 5.74
N SER A 374 -10.88 16.74 5.92
CA SER A 374 -12.10 16.89 6.75
C SER A 374 -13.25 15.98 6.27
N SER A 375 -13.31 15.66 4.97
CA SER A 375 -14.26 14.70 4.42
C SER A 375 -14.10 13.28 4.97
N LEU A 376 -12.90 12.92 5.43
CA LEU A 376 -12.58 11.65 6.06
C LEU A 376 -12.81 11.66 7.58
N GLY A 377 -12.99 12.83 8.20
CA GLY A 377 -13.15 12.98 9.64
C GLY A 377 -11.82 12.93 10.41
N THR A 378 -11.88 12.51 11.68
CA THR A 378 -10.79 12.71 12.63
C THR A 378 -9.80 11.54 12.78
N ASN A 379 -10.19 10.34 12.34
CA ASN A 379 -9.35 9.14 12.48
C ASN A 379 -8.78 8.75 11.11
N LEU A 380 -7.70 9.40 10.72
CA LEU A 380 -6.94 9.07 9.51
C LEU A 380 -6.02 7.88 9.82
N ASN A 381 -6.46 6.68 9.45
CA ASN A 381 -5.85 5.44 9.92
C ASN A 381 -4.64 4.98 9.12
N ASP A 382 -4.67 5.16 7.82
CA ASP A 382 -3.60 4.71 6.93
C ASP A 382 -3.62 5.47 5.61
N PHE A 383 -2.48 5.47 4.93
CA PHE A 383 -2.24 6.12 3.66
C PHE A 383 -1.48 5.21 2.71
N ALA A 384 -1.67 5.42 1.42
CA ALA A 384 -0.83 4.86 0.38
C ALA A 384 -0.58 5.90 -0.71
N TRP A 385 0.56 5.79 -1.36
CA TRP A 385 0.92 6.54 -2.54
C TRP A 385 0.77 5.65 -3.77
N ASP A 386 0.24 6.18 -4.87
CA ASP A 386 0.41 5.51 -6.15
C ASP A 386 1.73 5.94 -6.81
N TYR A 387 2.07 5.27 -7.88
CA TYR A 387 3.31 5.55 -8.62
C TYR A 387 3.37 6.99 -9.17
N ALA A 388 2.23 7.59 -9.48
CA ALA A 388 2.13 8.97 -9.98
C ALA A 388 2.19 10.02 -8.85
N GLY A 389 2.26 9.60 -7.59
CA GLY A 389 2.30 10.47 -6.41
C GLY A 389 0.93 10.96 -5.94
N ASN A 390 -0.18 10.36 -6.39
CA ASN A 390 -1.48 10.56 -5.77
C ASN A 390 -1.55 9.80 -4.45
N ILE A 391 -2.48 10.19 -3.59
CA ILE A 391 -2.61 9.65 -2.23
C ILE A 391 -3.98 9.00 -2.09
N TYR A 392 -3.99 7.79 -1.53
CA TYR A 392 -5.17 7.13 -1.03
C TYR A 392 -5.18 7.19 0.49
N ALA A 393 -6.33 7.48 1.06
CA ALA A 393 -6.50 7.62 2.50
C ALA A 393 -7.76 6.92 2.97
N VAL A 394 -7.70 6.36 4.17
CA VAL A 394 -8.83 5.69 4.82
C VAL A 394 -9.09 6.25 6.21
N SER A 395 -10.36 6.28 6.58
CA SER A 395 -10.77 6.68 7.91
C SER A 395 -11.99 5.87 8.36
N ASN A 396 -11.94 5.38 9.59
CA ASN A 396 -13.07 4.73 10.21
C ASN A 396 -14.10 5.73 10.77
N SER A 397 -13.77 7.01 10.97
CA SER A 397 -14.71 8.01 11.44
C SER A 397 -15.84 8.25 10.44
N ASN A 398 -15.50 8.54 9.19
CA ASN A 398 -16.47 8.76 8.12
C ASN A 398 -16.62 7.54 7.20
N LYS A 399 -16.03 6.41 7.56
CA LYS A 399 -16.23 5.13 6.90
C LYS A 399 -16.01 5.19 5.40
N LYS A 400 -14.81 5.68 5.00
CA LYS A 400 -14.49 5.93 3.59
C LYS A 400 -13.06 5.57 3.23
N ILE A 401 -12.90 5.24 1.96
CA ILE A 401 -11.64 5.36 1.22
C ILE A 401 -11.78 6.46 0.17
N VAL A 402 -10.77 7.31 0.07
CA VAL A 402 -10.74 8.49 -0.81
C VAL A 402 -9.37 8.58 -1.46
N ALA A 403 -9.32 9.06 -2.70
CA ALA A 403 -8.09 9.42 -3.38
C ALA A 403 -7.97 10.95 -3.51
N TYR A 404 -6.72 11.43 -3.42
CA TYR A 404 -6.36 12.84 -3.61
C TYR A 404 -5.40 12.98 -4.78
N ALA A 405 -5.76 13.80 -5.76
CA ALA A 405 -4.85 14.25 -6.79
C ALA A 405 -3.91 15.31 -6.18
N MET A 406 -2.61 15.14 -6.37
CA MET A 406 -1.60 16.05 -5.84
C MET A 406 -1.28 17.18 -6.83
N PRO A 407 -0.75 18.33 -6.35
CA PRO A 407 -0.45 19.49 -7.19
C PRO A 407 0.46 19.14 -8.38
N ARG A 408 0.08 19.63 -9.55
CA ARG A 408 0.84 19.51 -10.80
C ARG A 408 0.48 20.62 -11.77
N THR A 409 1.38 20.94 -12.69
CA THR A 409 1.12 21.87 -13.80
C THR A 409 0.34 21.17 -14.92
N ALA A 410 -0.34 21.94 -15.78
CA ALA A 410 -1.13 21.38 -16.87
C ALA A 410 -0.29 20.69 -17.97
N ASP A 411 0.98 21.07 -18.07
CA ASP A 411 1.96 20.53 -19.03
C ASP A 411 2.79 19.38 -18.46
N GLN A 412 2.63 19.10 -17.17
CA GLN A 412 3.36 18.01 -16.52
C GLN A 412 2.90 16.66 -17.07
N VAL A 413 3.85 15.92 -17.62
CA VAL A 413 3.66 14.56 -18.11
C VAL A 413 4.01 13.58 -16.99
N VAL A 414 3.12 12.66 -16.72
CA VAL A 414 3.37 11.49 -15.87
C VAL A 414 3.59 10.29 -16.78
N SER A 415 4.82 9.80 -16.82
CA SER A 415 5.16 8.58 -17.56
C SER A 415 4.90 7.36 -16.70
N THR A 416 4.24 6.34 -17.27
CA THR A 416 4.15 5.05 -16.58
C THR A 416 5.53 4.41 -16.51
N PRO A 417 5.82 3.64 -15.45
CA PRO A 417 7.04 2.86 -15.41
C PRO A 417 7.03 1.79 -16.50
N VAL A 418 8.22 1.49 -17.02
CA VAL A 418 8.42 0.43 -18.00
C VAL A 418 8.55 -0.90 -17.27
N ALA A 419 7.71 -1.88 -17.61
CA ALA A 419 7.81 -3.23 -17.08
C ALA A 419 8.59 -4.12 -18.05
N SER A 420 9.68 -4.72 -17.59
CA SER A 420 10.57 -5.54 -18.44
C SER A 420 9.88 -6.80 -18.97
N LYS A 421 8.96 -7.38 -18.19
CA LYS A 421 8.19 -8.57 -18.58
C LYS A 421 7.22 -8.33 -19.74
N TYR A 422 6.89 -7.08 -20.02
CA TYR A 422 6.06 -6.71 -21.17
C TYR A 422 6.87 -6.30 -22.40
N ALA A 423 8.21 -6.41 -22.32
CA ALA A 423 9.05 -6.26 -23.49
C ALA A 423 8.79 -7.40 -24.51
N PHE A 424 8.85 -7.07 -25.77
CA PHE A 424 8.61 -8.01 -26.84
C PHE A 424 9.56 -7.76 -28.02
N THR A 425 9.77 -8.77 -28.86
CA THR A 425 10.56 -8.66 -30.07
C THR A 425 9.72 -9.04 -31.28
N LEU A 426 9.69 -8.17 -32.29
CA LEU A 426 9.08 -8.50 -33.55
C LEU A 426 10.05 -9.31 -34.39
N SER A 427 9.60 -10.48 -34.87
CA SER A 427 10.43 -11.35 -35.71
C SER A 427 10.93 -10.61 -36.94
N ASP A 428 12.19 -10.76 -37.24
CA ASP A 428 12.75 -10.32 -38.51
C ASP A 428 12.29 -11.27 -39.61
N ASN A 429 11.37 -10.83 -40.46
CA ASN A 429 10.86 -11.60 -41.58
C ASN A 429 11.80 -11.56 -42.81
N SER A 430 12.97 -10.91 -42.68
CA SER A 430 13.93 -10.78 -43.81
C SER A 430 14.69 -12.08 -44.11
N ALA A 431 14.57 -13.10 -43.25
CA ALA A 431 15.27 -14.38 -43.36
C ALA A 431 14.39 -15.56 -43.80
N LYS A 432 13.37 -15.34 -44.62
CA LYS A 432 12.74 -16.46 -45.32
C LYS A 432 13.55 -16.68 -46.60
N PRO A 433 14.31 -17.81 -46.74
CA PRO A 433 14.89 -18.12 -48.03
C PRO A 433 13.78 -18.20 -49.07
N ALA A 434 14.02 -17.62 -50.23
CA ALA A 434 13.14 -17.84 -51.34
C ALA A 434 12.94 -19.34 -51.52
N PRO A 435 11.72 -19.84 -51.72
CA PRO A 435 11.53 -21.25 -52.02
C PRO A 435 12.36 -21.55 -53.27
N ASP A 436 13.24 -22.59 -53.15
CA ASP A 436 13.92 -23.13 -54.33
C ASP A 436 12.85 -23.38 -55.41
N GLN A 437 12.97 -22.66 -56.49
CA GLN A 437 12.15 -22.93 -57.68
C GLN A 437 12.70 -24.25 -58.30
N PRO A 438 11.84 -25.21 -58.71
CA PRO A 438 12.24 -26.46 -59.28
C PRO A 438 12.89 -26.30 -60.67
#